data_e80452ff222c10198d5a4d6002f816dc
#
_entry.id   e80452ff222c10198d5a4d6002f816dc
#
_cell.length_a   1.000
_cell.length_b   1.000
_cell.length_c   1.000
_cell.angle_alpha   90.00
_cell.angle_beta   90.00
_cell.angle_gamma   90.00
#
_symmetry.space_group_name_H-M   'P 1'
#
loop_
_entity.id
_entity.type
_entity.pdbx_description
1 polymer ?
#
loop_
_entity_poly.entity_id
_entity_poly.type
_entity_poly.pdbx_seq_one_letter_code
_entity_poly.pdbx_strand_id
1 'polypeptide(L)'
;VVFRGEVLSVKELLERALAEPDQALGAGAGVLHSAAGNAAYCSRLLTAGDSLDACWRFGVLQTLDDYNSTLHRGGTGLAAQVFTDPPDPTGSVEVDAAFAALAEHLAERDGWDVPAWVQDSWRVAAGWLPSVPSIFHADALRESPRAFRERGIFITARSLDRA
;
A
#
# COMPACT_ATOMS: atom_id res chain seq x y z
N VAL A 1 -19.20 30.91 -18.71
CA VAL A 1 -19.40 30.28 -17.40
C VAL A 1 -19.28 31.34 -16.34
N VAL A 2 -20.40 31.75 -15.73
CA VAL A 2 -20.40 32.72 -14.63
C VAL A 2 -20.11 31.96 -13.33
N PHE A 3 -18.93 32.18 -12.77
CA PHE A 3 -18.59 31.71 -11.44
C PHE A 3 -19.45 32.45 -10.40
N ARG A 4 -20.40 31.75 -9.78
CA ARG A 4 -21.20 32.28 -8.65
C ARG A 4 -20.66 31.73 -7.33
N GLY A 5 -19.37 31.85 -7.10
CA GLY A 5 -18.76 31.56 -5.82
C GLY A 5 -18.46 32.84 -5.04
N GLU A 6 -18.84 32.91 -3.77
CA GLU A 6 -18.35 33.99 -2.88
C GLU A 6 -16.82 33.95 -2.83
N VAL A 7 -16.19 35.04 -3.18
CA VAL A 7 -14.74 35.21 -3.03
C VAL A 7 -14.49 35.60 -1.57
N LEU A 8 -14.17 34.61 -0.74
CA LEU A 8 -13.76 34.85 0.65
C LEU A 8 -12.35 35.45 0.67
N SER A 9 -12.12 36.42 1.50
CA SER A 9 -10.78 36.91 1.75
C SER A 9 -9.94 35.88 2.49
N VAL A 10 -8.61 35.97 2.37
CA VAL A 10 -7.69 35.05 3.10
C VAL A 10 -7.94 35.11 4.60
N LYS A 11 -8.34 36.25 5.14
CA LYS A 11 -8.69 36.39 6.56
C LYS A 11 -9.95 35.59 6.92
N GLU A 12 -10.99 35.70 6.11
CA GLU A 12 -12.24 34.91 6.30
C GLU A 12 -12.04 33.41 6.15
N LEU A 13 -11.17 32.99 5.23
CA LEU A 13 -10.77 31.60 5.09
C LEU A 13 -10.02 31.08 6.32
N LEU A 14 -9.11 31.89 6.87
CA LEU A 14 -8.37 31.56 8.09
C LEU A 14 -9.30 31.53 9.32
N GLU A 15 -10.21 32.50 9.47
CA GLU A 15 -11.18 32.53 10.56
C GLU A 15 -12.15 31.35 10.48
N ARG A 16 -12.54 30.94 9.28
CA ARG A 16 -13.38 29.77 9.06
C ARG A 16 -12.65 28.46 9.34
N ALA A 17 -11.37 28.35 8.94
CA ALA A 17 -10.52 27.22 9.26
C ALA A 17 -10.22 27.10 10.77
N LEU A 18 -10.17 28.23 11.49
CA LEU A 18 -9.98 28.27 12.95
C LEU A 18 -11.30 28.09 13.71
N ALA A 19 -12.44 28.41 13.09
CA ALA A 19 -13.77 28.27 13.68
C ALA A 19 -14.43 26.92 13.36
N GLU A 20 -13.99 26.23 12.31
CA GLU A 20 -14.30 24.80 12.20
C GLU A 20 -13.61 24.15 13.42
N PRO A 21 -14.38 23.53 14.34
CA PRO A 21 -13.77 22.71 15.36
C PRO A 21 -12.90 21.77 14.58
N ASP A 22 -11.61 21.69 14.94
CA ASP A 22 -10.75 20.61 14.53
C ASP A 22 -11.67 19.39 14.49
N GLN A 23 -12.16 19.06 13.30
CA GLN A 23 -12.60 17.71 13.09
C GLN A 23 -11.29 17.00 13.32
N ALA A 24 -11.04 16.76 14.59
CA ALA A 24 -10.05 15.89 15.08
C ALA A 24 -10.15 14.77 14.09
N LEU A 25 -9.17 14.63 13.21
CA LEU A 25 -8.95 13.42 12.44
C LEU A 25 -9.00 12.37 13.50
N GLY A 26 -10.26 12.04 13.84
CA GLY A 26 -10.66 11.62 15.16
C GLY A 26 -9.98 10.33 15.45
N ALA A 27 -9.69 10.13 16.68
CA ALA A 27 -9.58 8.82 17.32
C ALA A 27 -10.82 7.96 16.98
N GLY A 28 -11.05 7.64 15.73
CA GLY A 28 -12.23 7.01 15.17
C GLY A 28 -12.24 6.98 13.65
N ALA A 29 -11.37 7.72 12.99
CA ALA A 29 -11.15 7.51 11.55
C ALA A 29 -10.34 6.23 11.41
N GLY A 30 -11.02 5.14 11.07
CA GLY A 30 -10.42 3.87 10.72
C GLY A 30 -9.44 3.99 9.55
N VAL A 31 -9.02 2.90 9.00
CA VAL A 31 -8.17 2.84 7.81
C VAL A 31 -8.90 3.46 6.62
N LEU A 32 -8.31 4.48 6.00
CA LEU A 32 -8.89 5.15 4.83
C LEU A 32 -8.73 4.31 3.57
N HIS A 33 -7.59 3.62 3.44
CA HIS A 33 -7.25 2.77 2.31
C HIS A 33 -6.68 1.46 2.84
N SER A 34 -7.19 0.33 2.32
CA SER A 34 -6.78 -1.01 2.71
C SER A 34 -6.05 -1.73 1.59
N ALA A 35 -5.29 -2.77 1.95
CA ALA A 35 -4.67 -3.67 0.98
C ALA A 35 -5.71 -4.29 0.04
N ALA A 36 -6.87 -4.70 0.56
CA ALA A 36 -7.96 -5.24 -0.25
C ALA A 36 -8.48 -4.21 -1.27
N GLY A 37 -8.64 -2.95 -0.87
CA GLY A 37 -9.06 -1.86 -1.78
C GLY A 37 -8.03 -1.59 -2.88
N ASN A 38 -6.75 -1.56 -2.53
CA ASN A 38 -5.66 -1.36 -3.49
C ASN A 38 -5.50 -2.56 -4.43
N ALA A 39 -5.71 -3.79 -3.96
CA ALA A 39 -5.73 -4.98 -4.80
C ALA A 39 -6.91 -4.97 -5.79
N ALA A 40 -8.09 -4.55 -5.36
CA ALA A 40 -9.23 -4.34 -6.26
C ALA A 40 -8.95 -3.29 -7.34
N TYR A 41 -8.18 -2.24 -7.00
CA TYR A 41 -7.70 -1.29 -7.99
C TYR A 41 -6.74 -1.93 -9.00
N CYS A 42 -5.79 -2.77 -8.53
CA CYS A 42 -4.92 -3.54 -9.43
C CYS A 42 -5.71 -4.44 -10.39
N SER A 43 -6.76 -5.11 -9.90
CA SER A 43 -7.64 -5.93 -10.75
C SER A 43 -8.26 -5.11 -11.89
N ARG A 44 -8.68 -3.87 -11.61
CA ARG A 44 -9.19 -2.96 -12.65
C ARG A 44 -8.11 -2.53 -13.63
N LEU A 45 -6.89 -2.22 -13.15
CA LEU A 45 -5.75 -1.88 -14.01
C LEU A 45 -5.44 -3.03 -14.98
N LEU A 46 -5.33 -4.25 -14.47
CA LEU A 46 -5.04 -5.44 -15.28
C LEU A 46 -6.15 -5.72 -16.31
N THR A 47 -7.40 -5.56 -15.91
CA THR A 47 -8.55 -5.70 -16.83
C THR A 47 -8.52 -4.64 -17.94
N ALA A 48 -8.03 -3.44 -17.64
CA ALA A 48 -7.83 -2.37 -18.62
C ALA A 48 -6.59 -2.55 -19.52
N GLY A 49 -5.76 -3.57 -19.26
CA GLY A 49 -4.55 -3.88 -20.03
C GLY A 49 -3.27 -3.20 -19.52
N ASP A 50 -3.30 -2.65 -18.31
CA ASP A 50 -2.11 -2.09 -17.66
C ASP A 50 -1.10 -3.17 -17.26
N SER A 51 0.14 -2.76 -17.01
CA SER A 51 1.25 -3.64 -16.69
C SER A 51 1.27 -4.08 -15.23
N LEU A 52 1.98 -5.17 -14.94
CA LEU A 52 2.29 -5.60 -13.57
C LEU A 52 3.07 -4.51 -12.81
N ASP A 53 3.95 -3.78 -13.48
CA ASP A 53 4.69 -2.67 -12.87
C ASP A 53 3.76 -1.51 -12.48
N ALA A 54 2.67 -1.28 -13.20
CA ALA A 54 1.63 -0.34 -12.77
C ALA A 54 0.97 -0.79 -11.46
N CYS A 55 0.65 -2.09 -11.34
CA CYS A 55 0.12 -2.66 -10.10
C CYS A 55 1.12 -2.59 -8.95
N TRP A 56 2.40 -2.81 -9.20
CA TRP A 56 3.44 -2.62 -8.20
C TRP A 56 3.44 -1.19 -7.67
N ARG A 57 3.48 -0.21 -8.55
CA ARG A 57 3.59 1.21 -8.19
C ARG A 57 2.32 1.77 -7.55
N PHE A 58 1.16 1.50 -8.16
CA PHE A 58 -0.12 2.11 -7.78
C PHE A 58 -0.98 1.23 -6.85
N GLY A 59 -0.56 0.00 -6.61
CA GLY A 59 -1.22 -0.92 -5.70
C GLY A 59 -0.33 -1.26 -4.51
N VAL A 60 0.73 -2.02 -4.73
CA VAL A 60 1.58 -2.54 -3.65
C VAL A 60 2.34 -1.42 -2.92
N LEU A 61 3.05 -0.55 -3.65
CA LEU A 61 3.74 0.59 -3.04
C LEU A 61 2.77 1.63 -2.48
N GLN A 62 1.61 1.82 -3.09
CA GLN A 62 0.56 2.67 -2.51
C GLN A 62 0.09 2.11 -1.17
N THR A 63 -0.05 0.79 -1.04
CA THR A 63 -0.41 0.16 0.24
C THR A 63 0.66 0.40 1.32
N LEU A 64 1.94 0.39 0.95
CA LEU A 64 3.02 0.76 1.86
C LEU A 64 2.91 2.22 2.32
N ASP A 65 2.59 3.14 1.41
CA ASP A 65 2.39 4.56 1.74
C ASP A 65 1.17 4.75 2.67
N ASP A 66 0.06 4.07 2.37
CA ASP A 66 -1.16 4.08 3.21
C ASP A 66 -0.88 3.50 4.61
N TYR A 67 -0.11 2.42 4.69
CA TYR A 67 0.34 1.82 5.94
C TYR A 67 1.21 2.80 6.75
N ASN A 68 2.24 3.38 6.15
CA ASN A 68 3.13 4.31 6.83
C ASN A 68 2.38 5.57 7.30
N SER A 69 1.49 6.11 6.48
CA SER A 69 0.62 7.23 6.86
C SER A 69 -0.28 6.88 8.06
N THR A 70 -0.87 5.68 8.04
CA THR A 70 -1.72 5.19 9.13
C THR A 70 -0.90 4.94 10.41
N LEU A 71 0.31 4.41 10.27
CA LEU A 71 1.25 4.19 11.38
C LEU A 71 1.60 5.51 12.09
N HIS A 72 1.92 6.56 11.34
CA HIS A 72 2.21 7.88 11.89
C HIS A 72 1.00 8.50 12.60
N ARG A 73 -0.20 8.24 12.09
CA ARG A 73 -1.44 8.83 12.61
C ARG A 73 -1.97 8.11 13.85
N GLY A 74 -1.87 6.79 13.92
CA GLY A 74 -2.55 6.00 14.95
C GLY A 74 -1.75 4.83 15.51
N GLY A 75 -0.47 4.72 15.18
CA GLY A 75 0.41 3.66 15.68
C GLY A 75 0.18 2.30 15.02
N THR A 76 0.92 1.32 15.49
CA THR A 76 1.02 -0.02 14.90
C THR A 76 -0.31 -0.76 14.86
N GLY A 77 -1.14 -0.64 15.92
CA GLY A 77 -2.43 -1.32 15.98
C GLY A 77 -3.43 -0.82 14.92
N LEU A 78 -3.41 0.49 14.60
CA LEU A 78 -4.22 1.04 13.52
C LEU A 78 -3.64 0.66 12.16
N ALA A 79 -2.32 0.74 11.99
CA ALA A 79 -1.65 0.41 10.74
C ALA A 79 -1.86 -1.06 10.33
N ALA A 80 -1.83 -2.00 11.28
CA ALA A 80 -2.11 -3.41 11.01
C ALA A 80 -3.48 -3.63 10.36
N GLN A 81 -4.46 -2.76 10.63
CA GLN A 81 -5.81 -2.86 10.06
C GLN A 81 -5.85 -2.60 8.56
N VAL A 82 -4.81 -2.03 7.95
CA VAL A 82 -4.66 -1.92 6.49
C VAL A 82 -4.73 -3.30 5.83
N PHE A 83 -4.31 -4.35 6.56
CA PHE A 83 -4.23 -5.73 6.08
C PHE A 83 -5.27 -6.68 6.72
N THR A 84 -6.26 -6.17 7.42
CA THR A 84 -7.28 -7.01 8.10
C THR A 84 -8.08 -7.84 7.09
N ASP A 85 -8.60 -7.18 6.05
CA ASP A 85 -9.40 -7.85 5.05
C ASP A 85 -8.51 -8.50 3.98
N PRO A 86 -8.75 -9.79 3.65
CA PRO A 86 -7.99 -10.46 2.62
C PRO A 86 -8.26 -9.82 1.26
N PRO A 87 -7.22 -9.48 0.48
CA PRO A 87 -7.39 -9.07 -0.91
C PRO A 87 -8.00 -10.20 -1.74
N ASP A 88 -8.99 -9.87 -2.56
CA ASP A 88 -9.46 -10.78 -3.60
C ASP A 88 -8.37 -10.99 -4.67
N PRO A 89 -8.38 -12.13 -5.42
CA PRO A 89 -7.46 -12.34 -6.52
C PRO A 89 -7.50 -11.19 -7.54
N THR A 90 -6.34 -10.64 -7.85
CA THR A 90 -6.22 -9.50 -8.78
C THR A 90 -6.28 -9.89 -10.25
N GLY A 91 -6.08 -11.18 -10.55
CA GLY A 91 -5.87 -11.70 -11.90
C GLY A 91 -4.38 -11.91 -12.24
N SER A 92 -3.47 -11.59 -11.33
CA SER A 92 -2.05 -11.88 -11.44
C SER A 92 -1.52 -12.46 -10.13
N VAL A 93 -0.96 -13.65 -10.20
CA VAL A 93 -0.35 -14.33 -9.05
C VAL A 93 0.84 -13.54 -8.50
N GLU A 94 1.57 -12.82 -9.36
CA GLU A 94 2.70 -11.97 -8.97
C GLU A 94 2.23 -10.82 -8.07
N VAL A 95 1.15 -10.16 -8.45
CA VAL A 95 0.57 -9.06 -7.67
C VAL A 95 -0.01 -9.57 -6.36
N ASP A 96 -0.73 -10.69 -6.41
CA ASP A 96 -1.31 -11.34 -5.22
C ASP A 96 -0.23 -11.77 -4.22
N ALA A 97 0.88 -12.33 -4.72
CA ALA A 97 2.04 -12.69 -3.92
C ALA A 97 2.72 -11.46 -3.29
N ALA A 98 2.79 -10.35 -4.03
CA ALA A 98 3.42 -9.12 -3.53
C ALA A 98 2.62 -8.48 -2.39
N PHE A 99 1.29 -8.48 -2.43
CA PHE A 99 0.46 -8.03 -1.30
C PHE A 99 0.68 -8.88 -0.04
N ALA A 100 0.76 -10.20 -0.19
CA ALA A 100 1.05 -11.10 0.92
C ALA A 100 2.46 -10.88 1.48
N ALA A 101 3.45 -10.72 0.61
CA ALA A 101 4.83 -10.44 0.99
C ALA A 101 4.95 -9.12 1.76
N LEU A 102 4.26 -8.08 1.31
CA LEU A 102 4.26 -6.77 1.97
C LEU A 102 3.64 -6.87 3.37
N ALA A 103 2.48 -7.54 3.50
CA ALA A 103 1.82 -7.71 4.78
C ALA A 103 2.72 -8.43 5.80
N GLU A 104 3.33 -9.56 5.42
CA GLU A 104 4.23 -10.32 6.30
C GLU A 104 5.48 -9.52 6.66
N HIS A 105 6.09 -8.85 5.68
CA HIS A 105 7.27 -8.02 5.90
C HIS A 105 7.02 -6.90 6.92
N LEU A 106 5.89 -6.19 6.79
CA LEU A 106 5.53 -5.11 7.70
C LEU A 106 5.12 -5.63 9.08
N ALA A 107 4.43 -6.78 9.15
CA ALA A 107 4.10 -7.43 10.40
C ALA A 107 5.35 -7.81 11.19
N GLU A 108 6.35 -8.39 10.53
CA GLU A 108 7.64 -8.74 11.15
C GLU A 108 8.43 -7.51 11.58
N ARG A 109 8.46 -6.47 10.73
CA ARG A 109 9.18 -5.23 11.02
C ARG A 109 8.63 -4.51 12.24
N ASP A 110 7.30 -4.41 12.33
CA ASP A 110 6.61 -3.56 13.31
C ASP A 110 5.94 -4.35 14.45
N GLY A 111 6.06 -5.68 14.45
CA GLY A 111 5.71 -6.56 15.58
C GLY A 111 4.20 -6.76 15.78
N TRP A 112 3.43 -6.93 14.70
CA TRP A 112 2.02 -7.30 14.77
C TRP A 112 1.75 -8.68 14.14
N ASP A 113 0.60 -9.27 14.43
CA ASP A 113 0.28 -10.62 13.99
C ASP A 113 0.03 -10.68 12.48
N VAL A 114 0.71 -11.61 11.81
CA VAL A 114 0.53 -11.85 10.38
C VAL A 114 -0.89 -12.37 10.12
N PRO A 115 -1.69 -11.73 9.23
CA PRO A 115 -3.03 -12.20 8.92
C PRO A 115 -3.01 -13.59 8.28
N ALA A 116 -4.02 -14.41 8.60
CA ALA A 116 -4.08 -15.80 8.14
C ALA A 116 -4.06 -15.93 6.60
N TRP A 117 -4.70 -14.99 5.88
CA TRP A 117 -4.76 -15.00 4.42
C TRP A 117 -3.39 -14.88 3.73
N VAL A 118 -2.39 -14.34 4.42
CA VAL A 118 -1.01 -14.21 3.92
C VAL A 118 -0.40 -15.59 3.63
N GLN A 119 -0.86 -16.62 4.34
CA GLN A 119 -0.38 -18.00 4.19
C GLN A 119 -1.13 -18.80 3.11
N ASP A 120 -2.04 -18.19 2.37
CA ASP A 120 -2.72 -18.84 1.26
C ASP A 120 -1.69 -19.36 0.23
N SER A 121 -1.71 -20.64 -0.07
CA SER A 121 -0.69 -21.31 -0.90
C SER A 121 -0.61 -20.80 -2.34
N TRP A 122 -1.68 -20.16 -2.83
CA TRP A 122 -1.73 -19.59 -4.17
C TRP A 122 -1.07 -18.19 -4.28
N ARG A 123 -0.69 -17.58 -3.15
CA ARG A 123 -0.02 -16.27 -3.10
C ARG A 123 1.50 -16.41 -3.20
N VAL A 124 1.96 -17.21 -4.18
CA VAL A 124 3.38 -17.44 -4.46
C VAL A 124 3.59 -17.38 -5.97
N ALA A 125 4.50 -16.50 -6.41
CA ALA A 125 4.88 -16.36 -7.81
C ALA A 125 6.07 -17.24 -8.17
N ALA A 126 6.24 -17.51 -9.49
CA ALA A 126 7.38 -18.28 -9.99
C ALA A 126 8.70 -17.49 -10.01
N GLY A 127 8.61 -16.17 -10.04
CA GLY A 127 9.74 -15.24 -10.03
C GLY A 127 9.37 -13.92 -10.70
N TRP A 128 9.42 -12.82 -9.96
CA TRP A 128 9.12 -11.50 -10.47
C TRP A 128 10.05 -10.45 -9.87
N LEU A 129 10.53 -9.53 -10.70
CA LEU A 129 11.38 -8.40 -10.32
C LEU A 129 10.63 -7.09 -10.65
N PRO A 130 9.69 -6.65 -9.80
CA PRO A 130 8.86 -5.50 -10.10
C PRO A 130 9.69 -4.21 -10.19
N SER A 131 9.62 -3.54 -11.33
CA SER A 131 10.31 -2.26 -11.60
C SER A 131 11.81 -2.25 -11.27
N VAL A 132 12.48 -3.42 -11.29
CA VAL A 132 13.92 -3.54 -11.04
C VAL A 132 14.68 -3.52 -12.36
N PRO A 133 15.51 -2.49 -12.64
CA PRO A 133 16.37 -2.47 -13.81
C PRO A 133 17.32 -3.69 -13.84
N SER A 134 17.62 -4.19 -15.02
CA SER A 134 18.42 -5.42 -15.20
C SER A 134 19.79 -5.37 -14.53
N ILE A 135 20.40 -4.20 -14.47
CA ILE A 135 21.70 -3.99 -13.78
C ILE A 135 21.62 -4.29 -12.26
N PHE A 136 20.43 -4.23 -11.64
CA PHE A 136 20.22 -4.50 -10.23
C PHE A 136 19.57 -5.86 -9.95
N HIS A 137 19.38 -6.73 -10.96
CA HIS A 137 18.76 -8.05 -10.75
C HIS A 137 19.56 -8.92 -9.76
N ALA A 138 20.89 -8.92 -9.86
CA ALA A 138 21.75 -9.67 -8.94
C ALA A 138 21.61 -9.14 -7.49
N ASP A 139 21.50 -7.83 -7.31
CA ASP A 139 21.28 -7.22 -6.02
C ASP A 139 19.90 -7.56 -5.47
N ALA A 140 18.86 -7.48 -6.28
CA ALA A 140 17.49 -7.84 -5.89
C ALA A 140 17.40 -9.29 -5.42
N LEU A 141 18.04 -10.23 -6.13
CA LEU A 141 18.09 -11.65 -5.72
C LEU A 141 18.78 -11.85 -4.37
N ARG A 142 19.79 -11.03 -4.06
CA ARG A 142 20.56 -11.12 -2.82
C ARG A 142 19.90 -10.39 -1.65
N GLU A 143 19.34 -9.21 -1.90
CA GLU A 143 18.88 -8.26 -0.89
C GLU A 143 17.40 -8.38 -0.56
N SER A 144 16.63 -9.08 -1.38
CA SER A 144 15.18 -9.18 -1.20
C SER A 144 14.82 -9.64 0.20
N PRO A 145 13.94 -8.93 0.90
CA PRO A 145 13.46 -9.36 2.21
C PRO A 145 12.88 -10.79 2.16
N ARG A 146 13.01 -11.53 3.27
CA ARG A 146 12.60 -12.93 3.37
C ARG A 146 11.16 -13.16 2.84
N ALA A 147 10.21 -12.36 3.32
CA ALA A 147 8.80 -12.50 2.96
C ALA A 147 8.54 -12.37 1.44
N PHE A 148 9.29 -11.51 0.76
CA PHE A 148 9.23 -11.34 -0.69
C PHE A 148 9.91 -12.51 -1.42
N ARG A 149 11.13 -12.84 -1.01
CA ARG A 149 11.91 -13.91 -1.64
C ARG A 149 11.21 -15.26 -1.57
N GLU A 150 10.62 -15.60 -0.43
CA GLU A 150 9.88 -16.86 -0.25
C GLU A 150 8.64 -16.95 -1.14
N ARG A 151 8.10 -15.81 -1.59
CA ARG A 151 6.97 -15.74 -2.53
C ARG A 151 7.39 -15.49 -3.98
N GLY A 152 8.67 -15.62 -4.29
CA GLY A 152 9.18 -15.45 -5.65
C GLY A 152 9.18 -14.00 -6.15
N ILE A 153 9.17 -13.03 -5.23
CA ILE A 153 9.27 -11.60 -5.55
C ILE A 153 10.66 -11.11 -5.16
N PHE A 154 11.37 -10.50 -6.08
CA PHE A 154 12.73 -10.05 -5.85
C PHE A 154 12.84 -8.54 -6.03
N ILE A 155 13.21 -7.85 -4.96
CA ILE A 155 13.32 -6.40 -4.88
C ILE A 155 14.65 -6.01 -4.25
N THR A 156 15.15 -4.82 -4.58
CA THR A 156 16.34 -4.28 -3.91
C THR A 156 15.98 -3.76 -2.52
N ALA A 157 16.99 -3.57 -1.67
CA ALA A 157 16.81 -2.98 -0.35
C ALA A 157 16.08 -1.62 -0.39
N ARG A 158 16.29 -0.85 -1.47
CA ARG A 158 15.68 0.49 -1.65
C ARG A 158 14.26 0.47 -2.20
N SER A 159 13.77 -0.68 -2.69
CA SER A 159 12.45 -0.74 -3.33
C SER A 159 11.29 -0.40 -2.38
N LEU A 160 11.49 -0.56 -1.08
CA LEU A 160 10.54 -0.24 -0.03
C LEU A 160 10.87 1.06 0.72
N ASP A 161 11.96 1.74 0.37
CA ASP A 161 12.28 3.04 0.93
C ASP A 161 11.33 4.09 0.33
N ARG A 162 10.51 4.67 1.19
CA ARG A 162 9.58 5.75 0.82
C ARG A 162 9.91 6.98 1.67
N ALA A 163 10.10 8.11 1.01
CA ALA A 163 10.42 9.39 1.66
C ALA A 163 9.19 9.99 2.35
#